data_4f04a18219c60e0d2884c78be4b17fbb
#
_entry.id   4f04a18219c60e0d2884c78be4b17fbb
#
_cell.length_a   1.000
_cell.length_b   1.000
_cell.length_c   1.000
_cell.angle_alpha   90.00
_cell.angle_beta   90.00
_cell.angle_gamma   90.00
#
_symmetry.space_group_name_H-M   'P 1'
#
loop_
_entity.id
_entity.type
_entity.pdbx_description
1 polymer ?
#
loop_
_entity_poly.entity_id
_entity_poly.type
_entity_poly.pdbx_seq_one_letter_code
_entity_poly.pdbx_strand_id
1 'polypeptide(L)'
;MEWHDEGIVLAARRLGESDVVLSLLTREHGRHAGLVKGGGGRRGAALYEIGNRLRAGWRGRLPEQLGHYICEVQAQPAARLLDEPLRLSALASAAAVVEAAMPEREPHPRAFEGFGALIESLLGAEALLDWAALYVRFELDLLAELGFGLDLSRCAVSGATTDLAFVSPASGRAVSASAAGIWRDRLLPLPAFLTGGAADLPAIRQGLALTGSFLERHALQRLPPARGRFLARLQRG
;
A
#
# COMPACT_ATOMS: atom_id res chain seq x y z
N MET A 1 22.94 18.68 -5.91
CA MET A 1 21.59 18.58 -6.44
C MET A 1 20.62 18.87 -5.32
N GLU A 2 19.52 19.52 -5.63
CA GLU A 2 18.49 19.91 -4.66
C GLU A 2 17.14 19.91 -5.33
N TRP A 3 16.10 19.46 -4.60
CA TRP A 3 14.72 19.50 -5.07
C TRP A 3 13.75 19.61 -3.87
N HIS A 4 12.51 20.00 -4.16
CA HIS A 4 11.42 20.08 -3.19
C HIS A 4 10.22 19.32 -3.73
N ASP A 5 9.53 18.57 -2.85
CA ASP A 5 8.39 17.75 -3.24
C ASP A 5 7.44 17.54 -2.06
N GLU A 6 6.22 17.08 -2.34
CA GLU A 6 5.32 16.53 -1.36
C GLU A 6 5.65 15.07 -1.12
N GLY A 7 5.69 14.64 0.13
CA GLY A 7 5.97 13.26 0.49
C GLY A 7 5.08 12.74 1.60
N ILE A 8 4.78 11.45 1.55
CA ILE A 8 4.08 10.71 2.60
C ILE A 8 5.11 9.79 3.28
N VAL A 9 5.17 9.84 4.61
CA VAL A 9 6.11 9.02 5.39
C VAL A 9 5.76 7.54 5.27
N LEU A 10 6.69 6.75 4.75
CA LEU A 10 6.61 5.28 4.70
C LEU A 10 7.31 4.63 5.89
N ALA A 11 8.50 5.13 6.23
CA ALA A 11 9.28 4.63 7.34
C ALA A 11 10.22 5.71 7.90
N ALA A 12 10.48 5.64 9.20
CA ALA A 12 11.50 6.44 9.88
C ALA A 12 12.36 5.51 10.74
N ARG A 13 13.65 5.43 10.46
CA ARG A 13 14.59 4.53 11.15
C ARG A 13 15.68 5.35 11.82
N ARG A 14 15.87 5.16 13.11
CA ARG A 14 16.95 5.83 13.85
C ARG A 14 18.31 5.47 13.27
N LEU A 15 19.17 6.47 13.14
CA LEU A 15 20.56 6.33 12.76
C LEU A 15 21.42 7.01 13.83
N GLY A 16 22.18 6.23 14.60
CA GLY A 16 22.90 6.73 15.75
C GLY A 16 21.98 7.24 16.85
N GLU A 17 22.42 8.27 17.59
CA GLU A 17 21.71 8.79 18.77
C GLU A 17 20.62 9.81 18.41
N SER A 18 20.86 10.64 17.39
CA SER A 18 20.02 11.82 17.11
C SER A 18 19.36 11.85 15.73
N ASP A 19 19.87 11.11 14.77
CA ASP A 19 19.46 11.22 13.38
C ASP A 19 18.42 10.17 12.99
N VAL A 20 17.74 10.41 11.87
CA VAL A 20 16.73 9.50 11.30
C VAL A 20 16.97 9.36 9.81
N VAL A 21 16.97 8.13 9.30
CA VAL A 21 16.77 7.85 7.89
C VAL A 21 15.26 7.80 7.65
N LEU A 22 14.78 8.76 6.87
CA LEU A 22 13.37 8.92 6.53
C LEU A 22 13.14 8.40 5.12
N SER A 23 12.18 7.51 4.93
CA SER A 23 11.70 7.07 3.63
C SER A 23 10.34 7.68 3.36
N LEU A 24 10.23 8.34 2.20
CA LEU A 24 9.02 9.01 1.74
C LEU A 24 8.55 8.39 0.42
N LEU A 25 7.26 8.27 0.22
CA LEU A 25 6.67 8.23 -1.11
C LEU A 25 6.45 9.67 -1.54
N THR A 26 7.20 10.14 -2.51
CA THR A 26 7.09 11.50 -3.04
C THR A 26 6.33 11.51 -4.36
N ARG A 27 5.74 12.66 -4.71
CA ARG A 27 4.91 12.79 -5.90
C ARG A 27 5.74 12.68 -7.19
N GLU A 28 6.88 13.39 -7.25
CA GLU A 28 7.67 13.56 -8.47
C GLU A 28 8.99 12.79 -8.45
N HIS A 29 9.46 12.34 -7.27
CA HIS A 29 10.74 11.62 -7.12
C HIS A 29 10.57 10.18 -6.63
N GLY A 30 9.32 9.67 -6.58
CA GLY A 30 9.00 8.29 -6.20
C GLY A 30 9.31 7.96 -4.74
N ARG A 31 9.58 6.70 -4.44
CA ARG A 31 10.06 6.30 -3.11
C ARG A 31 11.51 6.77 -2.93
N HIS A 32 11.72 7.63 -1.98
CA HIS A 32 13.02 8.27 -1.78
C HIS A 32 13.43 8.30 -0.30
N ALA A 33 14.69 7.99 -0.03
CA ALA A 33 15.25 8.03 1.32
C ALA A 33 16.21 9.23 1.50
N GLY A 34 16.24 9.77 2.71
CA GLY A 34 17.15 10.85 3.07
C GLY A 34 17.39 10.94 4.58
N LEU A 35 18.51 11.54 4.96
CA LEU A 35 18.90 11.73 6.36
C LEU A 35 18.27 13.01 6.91
N VAL A 36 17.58 12.91 8.03
CA VAL A 36 17.14 14.04 8.86
C VAL A 36 18.05 14.15 10.06
N LYS A 37 18.87 15.20 10.10
CA LYS A 37 19.76 15.49 11.25
C LYS A 37 18.94 15.91 12.46
N GLY A 38 19.24 15.35 13.62
CA GLY A 38 18.52 15.66 14.87
C GLY A 38 17.07 15.21 14.91
N GLY A 39 16.60 14.42 13.91
CA GLY A 39 15.22 13.96 13.80
C GLY A 39 14.80 12.87 14.79
N GLY A 40 15.76 12.28 15.52
CA GLY A 40 15.52 11.16 16.45
C GLY A 40 14.96 11.55 17.81
N GLY A 41 14.88 12.84 18.14
CA GLY A 41 14.31 13.32 19.39
C GLY A 41 12.78 13.12 19.47
N ARG A 42 12.21 13.31 20.67
CA ARG A 42 10.78 13.13 20.94
C ARG A 42 9.89 13.93 19.95
N ARG A 43 10.29 15.16 19.62
CA ARG A 43 9.57 16.03 18.67
C ARG A 43 9.65 15.48 17.24
N GLY A 44 10.84 15.03 16.80
CA GLY A 44 11.03 14.44 15.47
C GLY A 44 10.28 13.13 15.30
N ALA A 45 10.23 12.28 16.33
CA ALA A 45 9.48 11.02 16.28
C ALA A 45 8.01 11.25 15.94
N ALA A 46 7.35 12.27 16.52
CA ALA A 46 5.96 12.59 16.21
C ALA A 46 5.76 13.19 14.80
N LEU A 47 6.78 13.90 14.28
CA LEU A 47 6.71 14.50 12.93
C LEU A 47 6.86 13.45 11.82
N TYR A 48 7.64 12.42 12.06
CA TYR A 48 8.00 11.38 11.06
C TYR A 48 7.24 10.07 11.26
N GLU A 49 6.04 10.13 11.85
CA GLU A 49 5.16 8.96 11.93
C GLU A 49 4.63 8.56 10.57
N ILE A 50 4.42 7.26 10.39
CA ILE A 50 3.91 6.66 9.15
C ILE A 50 2.61 7.32 8.72
N GLY A 51 2.53 7.69 7.44
CA GLY A 51 1.36 8.34 6.85
C GLY A 51 1.35 9.87 6.98
N ASN A 52 2.23 10.48 7.80
CA ASN A 52 2.32 11.94 7.87
C ASN A 52 2.71 12.53 6.51
N ARG A 53 2.07 13.64 6.16
CA ARG A 53 2.36 14.38 4.93
C ARG A 53 3.35 15.50 5.20
N LEU A 54 4.40 15.55 4.41
CA LEU A 54 5.50 16.48 4.55
C LEU A 54 5.73 17.22 3.24
N ARG A 55 6.12 18.48 3.35
CA ARG A 55 6.87 19.17 2.30
C ARG A 55 8.34 18.90 2.57
N ALA A 56 8.99 18.17 1.66
CA ALA A 56 10.36 17.72 1.81
C ALA A 56 11.28 18.44 0.84
N GLY A 57 12.35 19.07 1.35
CA GLY A 57 13.48 19.53 0.57
C GLY A 57 14.62 18.53 0.72
N TRP A 58 15.07 17.95 -0.38
CA TRP A 58 16.22 17.05 -0.41
C TRP A 58 17.45 17.72 -0.99
N ARG A 59 18.61 17.45 -0.41
CA ARG A 59 19.89 17.92 -0.90
C ARG A 59 20.94 16.81 -0.81
N GLY A 60 21.60 16.54 -1.93
CA GLY A 60 22.70 15.58 -2.02
C GLY A 60 23.74 16.00 -3.06
N ARG A 61 24.94 15.42 -2.96
CA ARG A 61 25.99 15.65 -3.93
C ARG A 61 25.73 14.91 -5.26
N LEU A 62 25.25 13.66 -5.15
CA LEU A 62 24.88 12.80 -6.26
C LEU A 62 23.47 12.26 -6.04
N PRO A 63 22.71 11.97 -7.11
CA PRO A 63 21.33 11.47 -6.99
C PRO A 63 21.22 10.15 -6.20
N GLU A 64 22.21 9.28 -6.32
CA GLU A 64 22.22 7.94 -5.70
C GLU A 64 22.57 7.97 -4.21
N GLN A 65 23.05 9.10 -3.70
CA GLN A 65 23.39 9.23 -2.28
C GLN A 65 22.13 9.41 -1.43
N LEU A 66 22.22 9.01 -0.15
CA LEU A 66 21.16 9.22 0.81
C LEU A 66 20.76 10.70 0.93
N GLY A 67 21.74 11.63 0.87
CA GLY A 67 21.50 13.06 1.01
C GLY A 67 20.86 13.44 2.33
N HIS A 68 20.36 14.67 2.40
CA HIS A 68 19.73 15.22 3.59
C HIS A 68 18.34 15.75 3.27
N TYR A 69 17.41 15.51 4.18
CA TYR A 69 16.07 16.09 4.16
C TYR A 69 15.96 17.26 5.15
N ILE A 70 15.24 18.30 4.70
CA ILE A 70 14.63 19.33 5.54
C ILE A 70 13.13 19.21 5.27
N CYS A 71 12.34 18.94 6.31
CA CYS A 71 10.92 18.65 6.17
C CYS A 71 10.06 19.61 6.99
N GLU A 72 8.94 20.04 6.39
CA GLU A 72 7.86 20.77 7.05
C GLU A 72 6.62 19.89 7.04
N VAL A 73 5.97 19.74 8.21
CA VAL A 73 4.76 18.93 8.34
C VAL A 73 3.56 19.68 7.76
N GLN A 74 2.82 19.00 6.89
CA GLN A 74 1.57 19.51 6.32
C GLN A 74 0.34 18.88 6.98
N ALA A 75 0.37 17.57 7.28
CA ALA A 75 -0.69 16.86 7.96
C ALA A 75 -0.16 15.68 8.78
N GLN A 76 -0.88 15.33 9.86
CA GLN A 76 -0.52 14.25 10.78
C GLN A 76 -1.69 13.24 10.93
N PRO A 77 -2.00 12.46 9.89
CA PRO A 77 -3.07 11.46 9.95
C PRO A 77 -2.86 10.41 11.04
N ALA A 78 -1.63 9.97 11.30
CA ALA A 78 -1.36 8.99 12.34
C ALA A 78 -1.86 9.43 13.73
N ALA A 79 -1.70 10.70 14.07
CA ALA A 79 -2.18 11.23 15.36
C ALA A 79 -3.71 11.17 15.50
N ARG A 80 -4.46 11.28 14.39
CA ARG A 80 -5.93 11.18 14.37
C ARG A 80 -6.43 9.75 14.49
N LEU A 81 -5.58 8.75 14.21
CA LEU A 81 -5.92 7.32 14.24
C LEU A 81 -5.45 6.61 15.52
N LEU A 82 -4.94 7.34 16.51
CA LEU A 82 -4.38 6.72 17.74
C LEU A 82 -5.42 5.86 18.49
N ASP A 83 -6.67 6.29 18.52
CA ASP A 83 -7.77 5.58 19.17
C ASP A 83 -8.47 4.57 18.24
N GLU A 84 -7.99 4.41 17.00
CA GLU A 84 -8.53 3.54 15.97
C GLU A 84 -7.51 2.43 15.56
N PRO A 85 -7.24 1.46 16.44
CA PRO A 85 -6.11 0.53 16.28
C PRO A 85 -6.18 -0.32 15.01
N LEU A 86 -7.38 -0.59 14.48
CA LEU A 86 -7.54 -1.32 13.22
C LEU A 86 -7.14 -0.44 12.03
N ARG A 87 -7.63 0.79 11.95
CA ARG A 87 -7.30 1.76 10.90
C ARG A 87 -5.81 2.12 10.94
N LEU A 88 -5.24 2.35 12.13
CA LEU A 88 -3.81 2.59 12.31
C LEU A 88 -2.96 1.39 11.82
N SER A 89 -3.41 0.15 12.08
CA SER A 89 -2.72 -1.03 11.57
C SER A 89 -2.84 -1.19 10.05
N ALA A 90 -3.94 -0.77 9.45
CA ALA A 90 -4.12 -0.72 7.99
C ALA A 90 -3.16 0.30 7.36
N LEU A 91 -3.06 1.51 7.91
CA LEU A 91 -2.11 2.53 7.48
C LEU A 91 -0.66 2.03 7.53
N ALA A 92 -0.25 1.45 8.66
CA ALA A 92 1.10 0.89 8.82
C ALA A 92 1.36 -0.28 7.86
N SER A 93 0.34 -1.08 7.54
CA SER A 93 0.40 -2.17 6.58
C SER A 93 0.60 -1.65 5.15
N ALA A 94 -0.21 -0.69 4.72
CA ALA A 94 -0.12 -0.10 3.39
C ALA A 94 1.25 0.58 3.17
N ALA A 95 1.71 1.38 4.13
CA ALA A 95 3.01 2.01 4.07
C ALA A 95 4.16 0.98 3.94
N ALA A 96 4.10 -0.11 4.71
CA ALA A 96 5.12 -1.16 4.66
C ALA A 96 5.11 -1.92 3.33
N VAL A 97 3.94 -2.12 2.71
CA VAL A 97 3.82 -2.72 1.37
C VAL A 97 4.42 -1.80 0.32
N VAL A 98 4.09 -0.50 0.33
CA VAL A 98 4.67 0.49 -0.57
C VAL A 98 6.18 0.58 -0.41
N GLU A 99 6.67 0.68 0.83
CA GLU A 99 8.11 0.75 1.15
C GLU A 99 8.88 -0.46 0.60
N ALA A 100 8.29 -1.64 0.66
CA ALA A 100 8.94 -2.86 0.22
C ALA A 100 8.82 -3.12 -1.29
N ALA A 101 7.71 -2.73 -1.93
CA ALA A 101 7.40 -3.07 -3.31
C ALA A 101 7.85 -2.02 -4.33
N MET A 102 7.83 -0.73 -3.96
CA MET A 102 8.13 0.33 -4.92
C MET A 102 9.63 0.49 -5.13
N PRO A 103 10.10 0.65 -6.37
CA PRO A 103 11.49 0.97 -6.67
C PRO A 103 11.88 2.34 -6.10
N GLU A 104 13.16 2.53 -5.80
CA GLU A 104 13.65 3.83 -5.35
C GLU A 104 13.81 4.81 -6.51
N ARG A 105 13.44 6.08 -6.27
CA ARG A 105 13.69 7.21 -7.15
C ARG A 105 13.02 7.08 -8.52
N GLU A 106 11.98 6.28 -8.60
CA GLU A 106 11.13 6.15 -9.79
C GLU A 106 9.76 6.75 -9.49
N PRO A 107 9.33 7.80 -10.21
CA PRO A 107 8.04 8.44 -9.99
C PRO A 107 6.88 7.51 -10.32
N HIS A 108 5.96 7.39 -9.37
CA HIS A 108 4.70 6.66 -9.52
C HIS A 108 3.53 7.52 -8.99
N PRO A 109 3.10 8.55 -9.75
CA PRO A 109 2.08 9.50 -9.28
C PRO A 109 0.77 8.84 -8.87
N ARG A 110 0.34 7.79 -9.59
CA ARG A 110 -0.88 7.05 -9.25
C ARG A 110 -0.76 6.32 -7.91
N ALA A 111 0.40 5.73 -7.61
CA ALA A 111 0.63 5.11 -6.31
C ALA A 111 0.63 6.14 -5.18
N PHE A 112 1.21 7.33 -5.41
CA PHE A 112 1.18 8.45 -4.47
C PHE A 112 -0.26 8.91 -4.20
N GLU A 113 -1.06 9.13 -5.23
CA GLU A 113 -2.45 9.54 -5.13
C GLU A 113 -3.33 8.45 -4.50
N GLY A 114 -3.15 7.20 -4.91
CA GLY A 114 -3.88 6.04 -4.35
C GLY A 114 -3.60 5.85 -2.87
N PHE A 115 -2.34 5.98 -2.43
CA PHE A 115 -1.99 5.91 -1.01
C PHE A 115 -2.57 7.10 -0.25
N GLY A 116 -2.53 8.31 -0.83
CA GLY A 116 -3.19 9.48 -0.27
C GLY A 116 -4.70 9.30 -0.09
N ALA A 117 -5.39 8.77 -1.10
CA ALA A 117 -6.83 8.49 -1.04
C ALA A 117 -7.18 7.43 0.03
N LEU A 118 -6.35 6.39 0.17
CA LEU A 118 -6.51 5.41 1.24
C LEU A 118 -6.37 6.06 2.62
N ILE A 119 -5.39 6.95 2.82
CA ILE A 119 -5.22 7.68 4.09
C ILE A 119 -6.47 8.51 4.40
N GLU A 120 -7.01 9.25 3.43
CA GLU A 120 -8.23 10.06 3.64
C GLU A 120 -9.43 9.19 4.00
N SER A 121 -9.60 8.03 3.35
CA SER A 121 -10.66 7.07 3.70
C SER A 121 -10.49 6.50 5.12
N LEU A 122 -9.25 6.21 5.53
CA LEU A 122 -8.97 5.76 6.90
C LEU A 122 -9.25 6.85 7.95
N LEU A 123 -9.18 8.13 7.59
CA LEU A 123 -9.48 9.27 8.46
C LEU A 123 -10.97 9.64 8.46
N GLY A 124 -11.70 9.22 7.45
CA GLY A 124 -13.11 9.52 7.25
C GLY A 124 -14.04 8.73 8.17
N ALA A 125 -15.34 8.95 7.98
CA ALA A 125 -16.40 8.29 8.72
C ALA A 125 -16.89 6.99 8.02
N GLU A 126 -16.19 6.53 6.99
CA GLU A 126 -16.58 5.35 6.23
C GLU A 126 -16.65 4.11 7.10
N ALA A 127 -17.62 3.25 6.80
CA ALA A 127 -17.76 1.98 7.46
C ALA A 127 -16.54 1.05 7.19
N LEU A 128 -16.34 0.07 8.06
CA LEU A 128 -15.23 -0.89 7.96
C LEU A 128 -15.12 -1.51 6.56
N LEU A 129 -16.24 -1.92 5.99
CA LEU A 129 -16.25 -2.61 4.69
C LEU A 129 -15.83 -1.70 3.55
N ASP A 130 -16.14 -0.40 3.61
CA ASP A 130 -15.84 0.56 2.55
C ASP A 130 -14.34 0.84 2.46
N TRP A 131 -13.72 1.25 3.57
CA TRP A 131 -12.28 1.52 3.56
C TRP A 131 -11.44 0.25 3.41
N ALA A 132 -11.94 -0.93 3.90
CA ALA A 132 -11.23 -2.19 3.72
C ALA A 132 -11.31 -2.68 2.25
N ALA A 133 -12.43 -2.45 1.56
CA ALA A 133 -12.55 -2.69 0.13
C ALA A 133 -11.62 -1.76 -0.67
N LEU A 134 -11.52 -0.48 -0.27
CA LEU A 134 -10.58 0.47 -0.87
C LEU A 134 -9.13 0.04 -0.64
N TYR A 135 -8.81 -0.50 0.55
CA TYR A 135 -7.48 -1.05 0.82
C TYR A 135 -7.11 -2.18 -0.15
N VAL A 136 -8.02 -3.12 -0.41
CA VAL A 136 -7.79 -4.20 -1.40
C VAL A 136 -7.58 -3.63 -2.80
N ARG A 137 -8.39 -2.65 -3.22
CA ARG A 137 -8.25 -1.98 -4.52
C ARG A 137 -6.90 -1.25 -4.62
N PHE A 138 -6.48 -0.58 -3.57
CA PHE A 138 -5.16 0.06 -3.50
C PHE A 138 -4.02 -0.95 -3.74
N GLU A 139 -4.06 -2.15 -3.13
CA GLU A 139 -3.05 -3.18 -3.41
C GLU A 139 -3.10 -3.70 -4.86
N LEU A 140 -4.30 -3.77 -5.48
CA LEU A 140 -4.44 -4.11 -6.91
C LEU A 140 -3.86 -3.02 -7.81
N ASP A 141 -4.13 -1.75 -7.51
CA ASP A 141 -3.60 -0.61 -8.26
C ASP A 141 -2.08 -0.53 -8.13
N LEU A 142 -1.54 -0.82 -6.95
CA LEU A 142 -0.09 -0.91 -6.72
C LEU A 142 0.53 -2.03 -7.57
N LEU A 143 -0.09 -3.21 -7.64
CA LEU A 143 0.35 -4.29 -8.52
C LEU A 143 0.31 -3.85 -10.00
N ALA A 144 -0.70 -3.11 -10.42
CA ALA A 144 -0.81 -2.61 -11.78
C ALA A 144 0.30 -1.58 -12.11
N GLU A 145 0.61 -0.67 -11.19
CA GLU A 145 1.73 0.28 -11.32
C GLU A 145 3.09 -0.42 -11.46
N LEU A 146 3.25 -1.56 -10.80
CA LEU A 146 4.46 -2.39 -10.87
C LEU A 146 4.49 -3.31 -12.11
N GLY A 147 3.48 -3.24 -12.99
CA GLY A 147 3.39 -4.06 -14.21
C GLY A 147 2.79 -5.45 -14.00
N PHE A 148 2.24 -5.74 -12.82
CA PHE A 148 1.62 -7.03 -12.47
C PHE A 148 0.10 -6.93 -12.28
N GLY A 149 -0.55 -6.01 -13.00
CA GLY A 149 -1.99 -5.79 -12.91
C GLY A 149 -2.82 -7.02 -13.27
N LEU A 150 -3.92 -7.23 -12.55
CA LEU A 150 -4.84 -8.31 -12.77
C LEU A 150 -5.90 -7.90 -13.81
N ASP A 151 -6.23 -8.79 -14.75
CA ASP A 151 -7.36 -8.62 -15.66
C ASP A 151 -8.59 -9.34 -15.12
N LEU A 152 -9.45 -8.57 -14.46
CA LEU A 152 -10.68 -9.05 -13.84
C LEU A 152 -11.92 -8.77 -14.71
N SER A 153 -11.74 -8.31 -15.95
CA SER A 153 -12.83 -7.85 -16.82
C SER A 153 -13.57 -8.98 -17.53
N ARG A 154 -12.87 -10.08 -17.83
CA ARG A 154 -13.43 -11.22 -18.56
C ARG A 154 -12.74 -12.54 -18.24
N CYS A 155 -13.46 -13.63 -18.41
CA CYS A 155 -12.94 -14.98 -18.25
C CYS A 155 -11.83 -15.29 -19.27
N ALA A 156 -10.66 -15.74 -18.80
CA ALA A 156 -9.53 -16.09 -19.65
C ALA A 156 -9.79 -17.29 -20.57
N VAL A 157 -10.76 -18.14 -20.20
CA VAL A 157 -11.08 -19.39 -20.93
C VAL A 157 -12.24 -19.18 -21.90
N SER A 158 -13.38 -18.64 -21.42
CA SER A 158 -14.62 -18.52 -22.20
C SER A 158 -14.83 -17.13 -22.81
N GLY A 159 -14.08 -16.10 -22.37
CA GLY A 159 -14.33 -14.71 -22.74
C GLY A 159 -15.54 -14.08 -22.08
N ALA A 160 -16.32 -14.81 -21.27
CA ALA A 160 -17.49 -14.31 -20.57
C ALA A 160 -17.12 -13.16 -19.61
N THR A 161 -18.00 -12.16 -19.51
CA THR A 161 -17.85 -11.01 -18.60
C THR A 161 -18.68 -11.15 -17.32
N THR A 162 -19.45 -12.20 -17.22
CA THR A 162 -20.31 -12.55 -16.07
C THR A 162 -19.85 -13.85 -15.43
N ASP A 163 -20.36 -14.15 -14.21
CA ASP A 163 -20.03 -15.38 -13.47
C ASP A 163 -18.51 -15.51 -13.17
N LEU A 164 -17.80 -14.39 -13.06
CA LEU A 164 -16.39 -14.36 -12.73
C LEU A 164 -16.22 -14.67 -11.23
N ALA A 165 -15.62 -15.83 -10.93
CA ALA A 165 -15.56 -16.36 -9.56
C ALA A 165 -14.14 -16.64 -9.08
N PHE A 166 -13.18 -16.69 -9.98
CA PHE A 166 -11.80 -17.05 -9.66
C PHE A 166 -10.79 -16.18 -10.42
N VAL A 167 -9.54 -16.20 -9.95
CA VAL A 167 -8.37 -15.63 -10.62
C VAL A 167 -7.31 -16.73 -10.78
N SER A 168 -6.76 -16.83 -11.97
CA SER A 168 -5.63 -17.73 -12.22
C SER A 168 -4.35 -17.17 -11.57
N PRO A 169 -3.71 -17.87 -10.63
CA PRO A 169 -2.48 -17.41 -10.02
C PRO A 169 -1.29 -17.34 -11.00
N ALA A 170 -1.39 -18.04 -12.15
CA ALA A 170 -0.33 -18.02 -13.15
C ALA A 170 -0.41 -16.81 -14.09
N SER A 171 -1.63 -16.34 -14.42
CA SER A 171 -1.83 -15.29 -15.42
C SER A 171 -2.44 -14.00 -14.89
N GLY A 172 -2.91 -13.95 -13.64
CA GLY A 172 -3.62 -12.80 -13.07
C GLY A 172 -4.99 -12.53 -13.71
N ARG A 173 -5.53 -13.46 -14.53
CA ARG A 173 -6.78 -13.26 -15.26
C ARG A 173 -7.95 -13.96 -14.59
N ALA A 174 -9.13 -13.34 -14.69
CA ALA A 174 -10.36 -13.90 -14.15
C ALA A 174 -10.76 -15.20 -14.88
N VAL A 175 -11.44 -16.08 -14.15
CA VAL A 175 -12.03 -17.33 -14.64
C VAL A 175 -13.45 -17.44 -14.10
N SER A 176 -14.43 -17.74 -14.99
CA SER A 176 -15.82 -17.95 -14.59
C SER A 176 -16.00 -19.26 -13.81
N ALA A 177 -17.01 -19.33 -12.98
CA ALA A 177 -17.31 -20.55 -12.19
C ALA A 177 -17.53 -21.76 -13.11
N SER A 178 -18.24 -21.56 -14.23
CA SER A 178 -18.50 -22.58 -15.24
C SER A 178 -17.26 -23.09 -15.98
N ALA A 179 -16.24 -22.21 -16.17
CA ALA A 179 -15.01 -22.55 -16.88
C ALA A 179 -13.88 -23.09 -15.97
N ALA A 180 -14.04 -23.02 -14.65
CA ALA A 180 -13.04 -23.46 -13.69
C ALA A 180 -12.70 -24.95 -13.78
N GLY A 181 -13.72 -25.81 -14.03
CA GLY A 181 -13.54 -27.24 -14.23
C GLY A 181 -12.64 -27.90 -13.17
N ILE A 182 -11.73 -28.75 -13.63
CA ILE A 182 -10.76 -29.47 -12.79
C ILE A 182 -9.69 -28.59 -12.15
N TRP A 183 -9.58 -27.32 -12.59
CA TRP A 183 -8.60 -26.37 -12.09
C TRP A 183 -9.06 -25.59 -10.87
N ARG A 184 -10.34 -25.73 -10.49
CA ARG A 184 -10.99 -24.95 -9.43
C ARG A 184 -10.15 -24.85 -8.15
N ASP A 185 -9.60 -25.95 -7.68
CA ASP A 185 -8.83 -26.00 -6.44
C ASP A 185 -7.45 -25.34 -6.51
N ARG A 186 -7.01 -24.98 -7.74
CA ARG A 186 -5.75 -24.27 -8.00
C ARG A 186 -5.97 -22.80 -8.30
N LEU A 187 -7.21 -22.35 -8.41
CA LEU A 187 -7.56 -20.96 -8.67
C LEU A 187 -7.76 -20.22 -7.35
N LEU A 188 -7.49 -18.92 -7.35
CA LEU A 188 -7.75 -18.05 -6.20
C LEU A 188 -9.18 -17.52 -6.29
N PRO A 189 -9.95 -17.47 -5.19
CA PRO A 189 -11.27 -16.86 -5.18
C PRO A 189 -11.23 -15.40 -5.64
N LEU A 190 -12.18 -15.00 -6.49
CA LEU A 190 -12.39 -13.62 -6.90
C LEU A 190 -13.53 -13.02 -6.07
N PRO A 191 -13.28 -12.08 -5.15
CA PRO A 191 -14.34 -11.46 -4.36
C PRO A 191 -15.31 -10.66 -5.22
N ALA A 192 -16.61 -10.81 -4.98
CA ALA A 192 -17.65 -10.17 -5.77
C ALA A 192 -17.54 -8.63 -5.83
N PHE A 193 -17.10 -7.97 -4.75
CA PHE A 193 -16.96 -6.51 -4.71
C PHE A 193 -15.91 -5.96 -5.70
N LEU A 194 -15.01 -6.79 -6.20
CA LEU A 194 -14.04 -6.40 -7.24
C LEU A 194 -14.67 -6.37 -8.64
N THR A 195 -15.83 -7.00 -8.81
CA THR A 195 -16.58 -7.06 -10.08
C THR A 195 -17.97 -6.42 -9.98
N GLY A 196 -18.17 -5.51 -9.00
CA GLY A 196 -19.40 -4.72 -8.87
C GLY A 196 -20.42 -5.26 -7.85
N GLY A 197 -20.12 -6.37 -7.17
CA GLY A 197 -20.95 -6.89 -6.09
C GLY A 197 -20.72 -6.17 -4.75
N ALA A 198 -21.44 -6.58 -3.71
CA ALA A 198 -21.31 -6.05 -2.35
C ALA A 198 -20.03 -6.58 -1.67
N ALA A 199 -19.48 -5.77 -0.76
CA ALA A 199 -18.40 -6.17 0.12
C ALA A 199 -18.97 -6.73 1.44
N ASP A 200 -18.38 -7.83 1.92
CA ASP A 200 -18.53 -8.33 3.27
C ASP A 200 -17.16 -8.75 3.83
N LEU A 201 -17.08 -9.05 5.12
CA LEU A 201 -15.80 -9.41 5.74
C LEU A 201 -15.13 -10.65 5.12
N PRO A 202 -15.85 -11.74 4.81
CA PRO A 202 -15.28 -12.86 4.06
C PRO A 202 -14.70 -12.46 2.71
N ALA A 203 -15.41 -11.66 1.92
CA ALA A 203 -14.94 -11.16 0.61
C ALA A 203 -13.70 -10.25 0.76
N ILE A 204 -13.66 -9.37 1.76
CA ILE A 204 -12.47 -8.55 2.06
C ILE A 204 -11.27 -9.45 2.38
N ARG A 205 -11.44 -10.48 3.21
CA ARG A 205 -10.36 -11.44 3.53
C ARG A 205 -9.88 -12.19 2.30
N GLN A 206 -10.79 -12.61 1.41
CA GLN A 206 -10.44 -13.21 0.13
C GLN A 206 -9.66 -12.23 -0.76
N GLY A 207 -10.08 -10.96 -0.82
CA GLY A 207 -9.37 -9.92 -1.55
C GLY A 207 -7.94 -9.71 -1.05
N LEU A 208 -7.76 -9.63 0.28
CA LEU A 208 -6.43 -9.52 0.89
C LEU A 208 -5.56 -10.77 0.70
N ALA A 209 -6.17 -11.96 0.63
CA ALA A 209 -5.45 -13.19 0.29
C ALA A 209 -5.03 -13.18 -1.18
N LEU A 210 -5.92 -12.75 -2.08
CA LEU A 210 -5.67 -12.61 -3.51
C LEU A 210 -4.50 -11.64 -3.76
N THR A 211 -4.60 -10.40 -3.29
CA THR A 211 -3.55 -9.39 -3.48
C THR A 211 -2.23 -9.80 -2.85
N GLY A 212 -2.28 -10.38 -1.63
CA GLY A 212 -1.09 -10.89 -0.95
C GLY A 212 -0.35 -11.96 -1.75
N SER A 213 -1.08 -12.89 -2.37
CA SER A 213 -0.49 -13.93 -3.22
C SER A 213 0.26 -13.35 -4.43
N PHE A 214 -0.30 -12.29 -5.07
CA PHE A 214 0.35 -11.64 -6.21
C PHE A 214 1.51 -10.73 -5.78
N LEU A 215 1.38 -9.99 -4.67
CA LEU A 215 2.46 -9.21 -4.10
C LEU A 215 3.67 -10.08 -3.77
N GLU A 216 3.47 -11.22 -3.09
CA GLU A 216 4.55 -12.13 -2.72
C GLU A 216 5.18 -12.83 -3.92
N ARG A 217 4.38 -13.10 -4.95
CA ARG A 217 4.89 -13.75 -6.17
C ARG A 217 5.70 -12.83 -7.08
N HIS A 218 5.33 -11.56 -7.18
CA HIS A 218 5.81 -10.68 -8.24
C HIS A 218 6.57 -9.45 -7.75
N ALA A 219 6.19 -8.90 -6.61
CA ALA A 219 6.72 -7.63 -6.13
C ALA A 219 7.60 -7.76 -4.88
N LEU A 220 7.41 -8.82 -4.08
CA LEU A 220 8.04 -8.96 -2.77
C LEU A 220 8.64 -10.35 -2.61
N GLN A 221 9.79 -10.43 -1.94
CA GLN A 221 10.32 -11.75 -1.52
C GLN A 221 9.51 -12.35 -0.37
N ARG A 222 8.91 -11.47 0.45
CA ARG A 222 8.07 -11.81 1.61
C ARG A 222 7.16 -10.64 1.94
N LEU A 223 5.92 -10.94 2.32
CA LEU A 223 4.97 -9.92 2.81
C LEU A 223 5.47 -9.26 4.10
N PRO A 224 5.37 -7.92 4.23
CA PRO A 224 5.80 -7.22 5.42
C PRO A 224 5.06 -7.67 6.69
N PRO A 225 5.74 -7.80 7.84
CA PRO A 225 5.09 -8.20 9.10
C PRO A 225 3.93 -7.29 9.53
N ALA A 226 3.96 -6.01 9.15
CA ALA A 226 2.87 -5.06 9.41
C ALA A 226 1.56 -5.51 8.76
N ARG A 227 1.63 -6.07 7.54
CA ARG A 227 0.47 -6.61 6.83
C ARG A 227 -0.13 -7.82 7.58
N GLY A 228 0.70 -8.71 8.08
CA GLY A 228 0.23 -9.83 8.91
C GLY A 228 -0.48 -9.37 10.19
N ARG A 229 0.05 -8.32 10.85
CA ARG A 229 -0.60 -7.72 12.04
C ARG A 229 -1.96 -7.10 11.71
N PHE A 230 -2.07 -6.40 10.59
CA PHE A 230 -3.35 -5.86 10.12
C PHE A 230 -4.37 -6.98 9.87
N LEU A 231 -4.01 -8.02 9.11
CA LEU A 231 -4.88 -9.17 8.85
C LEU A 231 -5.34 -9.85 10.14
N ALA A 232 -4.44 -10.07 11.10
CA ALA A 232 -4.77 -10.66 12.38
C ALA A 232 -5.73 -9.80 13.22
N ARG A 233 -5.67 -8.46 13.12
CA ARG A 233 -6.63 -7.55 13.76
C ARG A 233 -7.99 -7.59 13.07
N LEU A 234 -8.03 -7.59 11.74
CA LEU A 234 -9.24 -7.68 10.93
C LEU A 234 -10.00 -9.00 11.14
N GLN A 235 -9.32 -10.06 11.59
CA GLN A 235 -9.94 -11.34 11.91
C GLN A 235 -10.65 -11.36 13.27
N ARG A 236 -10.25 -10.48 14.19
CA ARG A 236 -10.74 -10.42 15.57
C ARG A 236 -11.86 -9.40 15.81
N GLY A 237 -12.07 -8.49 14.90
CA GLY A 237 -13.16 -7.50 14.90
C GLY A 237 -14.26 -7.89 13.91
#